data_8edc322cae7e82489de6d4c58bd63b8e
#
_entry.id   8edc322cae7e82489de6d4c58bd63b8e
#
_cell.length_a   1.000
_cell.length_b   1.000
_cell.length_c   1.000
_cell.angle_alpha   90.00
_cell.angle_beta   90.00
_cell.angle_gamma   90.00
#
_symmetry.space_group_name_H-M   'P 1'
#
loop_
_entity.id
_entity.type
_entity.pdbx_description
1 polymer ?
#
loop_
_entity_poly.entity_id
_entity_poly.type
_entity_poly.pdbx_seq_one_letter_code
_entity_poly.pdbx_strand_id
1 'polypeptide(L)'
;MLKKLLLSSVLLSLLCCTPALATPPNQVVTLGGTVTEIVYQLGLGEKVIGTDLSSIYPPAATELPRVGYYRNLPLEGLISLRPDAILASEQAGPPHVLNRLQDLGIPVKTIADQSSLESLYQRIEQIAHIFEVPEAGQQLQHHIREQIAQIPPSSHEIKALVLMAPS
;
A
#
# COMPACT_ATOMS: atom_id res chain seq x y z
N MET A 1 -22.48 -55.32 -0.40
CA MET A 1 -21.35 -54.71 0.34
C MET A 1 -20.53 -53.71 -0.49
N LEU A 2 -20.46 -53.83 -1.80
CA LEU A 2 -19.63 -52.98 -2.68
C LEU A 2 -20.15 -51.51 -2.83
N LYS A 3 -21.49 -51.30 -2.76
CA LYS A 3 -22.08 -49.93 -2.86
C LYS A 3 -21.81 -49.01 -1.67
N LYS A 4 -21.52 -49.56 -0.47
CA LYS A 4 -21.21 -48.76 0.72
C LYS A 4 -19.74 -48.27 0.74
N LEU A 5 -18.83 -48.95 0.07
CA LEU A 5 -17.43 -48.51 -0.06
C LEU A 5 -17.26 -47.34 -1.04
N LEU A 6 -18.08 -47.25 -2.09
CA LEU A 6 -17.98 -46.19 -3.08
C LEU A 6 -18.51 -44.83 -2.56
N LEU A 7 -19.49 -44.83 -1.66
CA LEU A 7 -19.98 -43.59 -1.04
C LEU A 7 -18.97 -42.99 -0.02
N SER A 8 -18.17 -43.82 0.64
CA SER A 8 -17.18 -43.36 1.62
C SER A 8 -15.98 -42.67 0.98
N SER A 9 -15.63 -43.05 -0.26
CA SER A 9 -14.49 -42.49 -1.01
C SER A 9 -14.81 -41.07 -1.57
N VAL A 10 -16.06 -40.77 -1.88
CA VAL A 10 -16.46 -39.48 -2.44
C VAL A 10 -16.56 -38.40 -1.33
N LEU A 11 -16.84 -38.78 -0.09
CA LEU A 11 -16.96 -37.84 1.02
C LEU A 11 -15.58 -37.34 1.54
N LEU A 12 -14.51 -38.06 1.28
CA LEU A 12 -13.16 -37.71 1.75
C LEU A 12 -12.44 -36.72 0.83
N SER A 13 -12.90 -36.54 -0.42
CA SER A 13 -12.27 -35.61 -1.38
C SER A 13 -12.78 -34.18 -1.32
N LEU A 14 -13.79 -33.85 -0.50
CA LEU A 14 -14.35 -32.50 -0.35
C LEU A 14 -13.68 -31.65 0.76
N LEU A 15 -12.69 -32.18 1.48
CA LEU A 15 -12.17 -31.53 2.71
C LEU A 15 -10.86 -30.77 2.54
N CYS A 16 -10.40 -30.48 1.30
CA CYS A 16 -9.10 -29.83 1.08
C CYS A 16 -9.15 -28.56 0.22
N CYS A 17 -10.25 -27.80 0.30
CA CYS A 17 -10.25 -26.43 -0.25
C CYS A 17 -10.35 -25.42 0.90
N THR A 18 -9.33 -25.41 1.76
CA THR A 18 -9.14 -24.23 2.64
C THR A 18 -8.65 -23.10 1.72
N PRO A 19 -9.38 -21.95 1.67
CA PRO A 19 -8.82 -20.78 1.01
C PRO A 19 -7.49 -20.47 1.71
N ALA A 20 -6.40 -20.44 0.94
CA ALA A 20 -5.13 -19.94 1.44
C ALA A 20 -5.38 -18.48 1.84
N LEU A 21 -5.49 -18.19 3.13
CA LEU A 21 -5.45 -16.84 3.65
C LEU A 21 -4.10 -16.28 3.19
N ALA A 22 -4.14 -15.29 2.31
CA ALA A 22 -2.93 -14.62 1.87
C ALA A 22 -2.31 -13.97 3.11
N THR A 23 -1.13 -14.46 3.52
CA THR A 23 -0.41 -13.86 4.65
C THR A 23 -0.05 -12.41 4.31
N PRO A 24 -0.12 -11.48 5.29
CA PRO A 24 0.27 -10.11 5.06
C PRO A 24 1.74 -10.03 4.59
N PRO A 25 2.07 -9.12 3.67
CA PRO A 25 3.43 -9.01 3.15
C PRO A 25 4.40 -8.59 4.25
N ASN A 26 5.63 -9.10 4.20
CA ASN A 26 6.67 -8.80 5.17
C ASN A 26 7.77 -7.89 4.61
N GLN A 27 7.96 -7.88 3.29
CA GLN A 27 8.93 -7.03 2.59
C GLN A 27 8.21 -6.30 1.45
N VAL A 28 8.00 -5.00 1.61
CA VAL A 28 7.27 -4.20 0.63
C VAL A 28 8.11 -3.08 0.06
N VAL A 29 7.85 -2.75 -1.19
CA VAL A 29 8.28 -1.47 -1.79
C VAL A 29 7.08 -0.54 -1.82
N THR A 30 7.27 0.70 -1.37
CA THR A 30 6.24 1.75 -1.39
C THR A 30 6.53 2.78 -2.47
N LEU A 31 5.50 3.13 -3.24
CA LEU A 31 5.58 4.04 -4.38
C LEU A 31 4.59 5.18 -4.20
N GLY A 32 5.11 6.37 -3.95
CA GLY A 32 4.37 7.58 -3.59
C GLY A 32 4.53 7.95 -2.12
N GLY A 33 4.93 9.21 -1.85
CA GLY A 33 5.25 9.70 -0.52
C GLY A 33 4.16 9.44 0.52
N THR A 34 2.90 9.70 0.18
CA THR A 34 1.77 9.47 1.11
C THR A 34 1.59 8.00 1.46
N VAL A 35 1.82 7.08 0.52
CA VAL A 35 1.77 5.63 0.78
C VAL A 35 2.84 5.25 1.79
N THR A 36 4.06 5.71 1.57
CA THR A 36 5.20 5.49 2.48
C THR A 36 4.91 6.03 3.87
N GLU A 37 4.46 7.28 3.98
CA GLU A 37 4.15 7.92 5.26
C GLU A 37 3.10 7.14 6.06
N ILE A 38 2.03 6.69 5.42
CA ILE A 38 0.97 5.92 6.10
C ILE A 38 1.52 4.59 6.61
N VAL A 39 2.33 3.86 5.83
CA VAL A 39 2.96 2.61 6.30
C VAL A 39 3.79 2.85 7.56
N TYR A 40 4.58 3.93 7.59
CA TYR A 40 5.36 4.28 8.78
C TYR A 40 4.47 4.72 9.96
N GLN A 41 3.40 5.49 9.72
CA GLN A 41 2.46 5.91 10.76
C GLN A 41 1.69 4.73 11.38
N LEU A 42 1.48 3.66 10.64
CA LEU A 42 0.92 2.41 11.14
C LEU A 42 1.94 1.55 11.92
N GLY A 43 3.17 2.03 12.10
CA GLY A 43 4.24 1.29 12.80
C GLY A 43 4.85 0.15 11.99
N LEU A 44 4.71 0.17 10.66
CA LEU A 44 5.13 -0.92 9.76
C LEU A 44 6.37 -0.55 8.94
N GLY A 45 7.10 0.50 9.34
CA GLY A 45 8.26 1.00 8.61
C GLY A 45 9.37 -0.04 8.41
N GLU A 46 9.55 -0.98 9.34
CA GLU A 46 10.53 -2.08 9.23
C GLU A 46 10.21 -3.07 8.09
N LYS A 47 8.97 -3.09 7.60
CA LYS A 47 8.58 -3.91 6.46
C LYS A 47 8.90 -3.25 5.11
N VAL A 48 9.26 -1.98 5.10
CA VAL A 48 9.60 -1.25 3.87
C VAL A 48 11.07 -1.51 3.52
N ILE A 49 11.31 -2.14 2.38
CA ILE A 49 12.66 -2.48 1.89
C ILE A 49 13.14 -1.59 0.76
N GLY A 50 12.29 -0.70 0.26
CA GLY A 50 12.61 0.26 -0.78
C GLY A 50 11.49 1.26 -1.00
N THR A 51 11.87 2.46 -1.48
CA THR A 51 10.95 3.58 -1.70
C THR A 51 11.22 4.25 -3.04
N ASP A 52 10.29 5.10 -3.48
CA ASP A 52 10.53 5.97 -4.63
C ASP A 52 11.15 7.33 -4.23
N LEU A 53 11.51 8.15 -5.22
CA LEU A 53 12.15 9.46 -4.99
C LEU A 53 11.22 10.49 -4.33
N SER A 54 9.90 10.32 -4.36
CA SER A 54 8.95 11.22 -3.69
C SER A 54 8.78 10.92 -2.19
N SER A 55 9.25 9.77 -1.74
CA SER A 55 9.17 9.30 -0.35
C SER A 55 10.30 9.92 0.49
N ILE A 56 10.14 11.20 0.83
CA ILE A 56 11.14 12.00 1.58
C ILE A 56 10.87 12.04 3.08
N TYR A 57 9.76 11.51 3.54
CA TYR A 57 9.36 11.45 4.95
C TYR A 57 8.78 10.06 5.29
N PRO A 58 9.01 9.55 6.53
CA PRO A 58 9.93 10.07 7.54
C PRO A 58 11.41 9.94 7.12
N PRO A 59 12.37 10.55 7.84
CA PRO A 59 13.78 10.46 7.47
C PRO A 59 14.28 9.03 7.25
N ALA A 60 13.82 8.07 8.04
CA ALA A 60 14.16 6.65 7.88
C ALA A 60 13.82 6.08 6.50
N ALA A 61 12.79 6.60 5.82
CA ALA A 61 12.44 6.18 4.47
C ALA A 61 13.49 6.60 3.43
N THR A 62 14.25 7.66 3.69
CA THR A 62 15.28 8.17 2.77
C THR A 62 16.57 7.36 2.80
N GLU A 63 16.77 6.56 3.85
CA GLU A 63 17.92 5.67 4.01
C GLU A 63 17.77 4.35 3.23
N LEU A 64 16.55 4.05 2.75
CA LEU A 64 16.27 2.84 2.01
C LEU A 64 16.66 2.95 0.53
N PRO A 65 16.87 1.81 -0.16
CA PRO A 65 17.07 1.76 -1.60
C PRO A 65 15.97 2.51 -2.35
N ARG A 66 16.35 3.40 -3.27
CA ARG A 66 15.42 4.25 -4.03
C ARG A 66 15.28 3.75 -5.45
N VAL A 67 14.06 3.37 -5.83
CA VAL A 67 13.76 2.73 -7.13
C VAL A 67 13.41 3.70 -8.27
N GLY A 68 13.67 4.99 -8.11
CA GLY A 68 13.34 6.00 -9.11
C GLY A 68 12.07 6.77 -8.76
N TYR A 69 11.53 7.53 -9.72
CA TYR A 69 10.32 8.33 -9.51
C TYR A 69 9.07 7.50 -9.79
N TYR A 70 8.10 7.50 -8.88
CA TYR A 70 6.94 6.59 -8.94
C TYR A 70 6.09 6.68 -10.22
N ARG A 71 6.12 7.80 -10.96
CA ARG A 71 5.43 7.95 -12.25
C ARG A 71 6.25 7.47 -13.46
N ASN A 72 7.52 7.16 -13.26
CA ASN A 72 8.41 6.65 -14.32
C ASN A 72 9.35 5.60 -13.72
N LEU A 73 8.79 4.45 -13.41
CA LEU A 73 9.46 3.38 -12.67
C LEU A 73 10.37 2.53 -13.58
N PRO A 74 11.60 2.28 -13.17
CA PRO A 74 12.44 1.26 -13.80
C PRO A 74 12.06 -0.13 -13.26
N LEU A 75 11.72 -1.05 -14.18
CA LEU A 75 11.29 -2.41 -13.83
C LEU A 75 12.38 -3.17 -13.06
N GLU A 76 13.62 -3.08 -13.53
CA GLU A 76 14.77 -3.81 -12.99
C GLU A 76 15.07 -3.44 -11.52
N GLY A 77 14.94 -2.16 -11.18
CA GLY A 77 15.13 -1.67 -9.82
C GLY A 77 14.14 -2.29 -8.84
N LEU A 78 12.88 -2.42 -9.25
CA LEU A 78 11.82 -3.03 -8.45
C LEU A 78 12.04 -4.54 -8.25
N ILE A 79 12.37 -5.26 -9.34
CA ILE A 79 12.61 -6.71 -9.29
C ILE A 79 13.84 -7.05 -8.43
N SER A 80 14.89 -6.22 -8.48
CA SER A 80 16.14 -6.49 -7.76
C SER A 80 15.96 -6.55 -6.25
N LEU A 81 14.97 -5.84 -5.70
CA LEU A 81 14.66 -5.83 -4.27
C LEU A 81 13.91 -7.08 -3.82
N ARG A 82 13.32 -7.86 -4.74
CA ARG A 82 12.56 -9.08 -4.45
C ARG A 82 11.44 -8.87 -3.41
N PRO A 83 10.59 -7.86 -3.55
CA PRO A 83 9.54 -7.59 -2.58
C PRO A 83 8.44 -8.68 -2.61
N ASP A 84 7.80 -8.91 -1.47
CA ASP A 84 6.60 -9.75 -1.37
C ASP A 84 5.39 -9.06 -2.01
N ALA A 85 5.36 -7.72 -1.96
CA ALA A 85 4.35 -6.90 -2.62
C ALA A 85 4.87 -5.47 -2.87
N ILE A 86 4.21 -4.78 -3.80
CA ILE A 86 4.42 -3.36 -4.05
C ILE A 86 3.12 -2.63 -3.69
N LEU A 87 3.21 -1.61 -2.83
CA LEU A 87 2.13 -0.69 -2.54
C LEU A 87 2.34 0.57 -3.38
N ALA A 88 1.48 0.78 -4.36
CA ALA A 88 1.65 1.83 -5.35
C ALA A 88 0.49 2.83 -5.29
N SER A 89 0.79 4.14 -5.20
CA SER A 89 -0.21 5.17 -5.49
C SER A 89 -0.89 4.86 -6.83
N GLU A 90 -2.18 5.15 -6.96
CA GLU A 90 -2.91 4.99 -8.23
C GLU A 90 -2.32 5.82 -9.39
N GLN A 91 -1.48 6.80 -9.06
CA GLN A 91 -0.74 7.60 -10.05
C GLN A 91 0.64 7.01 -10.40
N ALA A 92 1.02 5.87 -9.81
CA ALA A 92 2.26 5.20 -10.14
C ALA A 92 2.23 4.60 -11.56
N GLY A 93 3.37 4.59 -12.20
CA GLY A 93 3.45 4.10 -13.58
C GLY A 93 4.85 4.07 -14.17
N PRO A 94 4.91 3.79 -15.45
CA PRO A 94 3.80 3.60 -16.38
C PRO A 94 3.06 2.25 -16.18
N PRO A 95 1.77 2.15 -16.56
CA PRO A 95 0.96 0.97 -16.29
C PRO A 95 1.54 -0.35 -16.78
N HIS A 96 2.25 -0.35 -17.92
CA HIS A 96 2.88 -1.56 -18.45
C HIS A 96 3.97 -2.14 -17.53
N VAL A 97 4.66 -1.29 -16.73
CA VAL A 97 5.65 -1.74 -15.74
C VAL A 97 4.92 -2.44 -14.58
N LEU A 98 3.83 -1.86 -14.08
CA LEU A 98 3.05 -2.44 -12.99
C LEU A 98 2.42 -3.79 -13.41
N ASN A 99 1.89 -3.86 -14.64
CA ASN A 99 1.37 -5.12 -15.19
C ASN A 99 2.48 -6.17 -15.32
N ARG A 100 3.67 -5.77 -15.79
CA ARG A 100 4.80 -6.68 -15.92
C ARG A 100 5.28 -7.25 -14.59
N LEU A 101 5.24 -6.46 -13.51
CA LEU A 101 5.52 -6.95 -12.16
C LEU A 101 4.51 -8.03 -11.73
N GLN A 102 3.22 -7.80 -11.98
CA GLN A 102 2.18 -8.80 -11.70
C GLN A 102 2.36 -10.09 -12.50
N ASP A 103 2.70 -9.99 -13.80
CA ASP A 103 3.02 -11.15 -14.66
C ASP A 103 4.21 -11.96 -14.13
N LEU A 104 5.15 -11.30 -13.47
CA LEU A 104 6.31 -11.91 -12.82
C LEU A 104 5.99 -12.47 -11.42
N GLY A 105 4.72 -12.41 -11.00
CA GLY A 105 4.28 -12.93 -9.71
C GLY A 105 4.54 -11.99 -8.52
N ILE A 106 4.87 -10.72 -8.75
CA ILE A 106 5.02 -9.70 -7.71
C ILE A 106 3.67 -8.97 -7.57
N PRO A 107 2.93 -9.13 -6.46
CA PRO A 107 1.66 -8.46 -6.27
C PRO A 107 1.82 -6.94 -6.21
N VAL A 108 1.03 -6.21 -7.01
CA VAL A 108 0.94 -4.75 -6.95
C VAL A 108 -0.42 -4.38 -6.36
N LYS A 109 -0.40 -3.68 -5.22
CA LYS A 109 -1.58 -3.16 -4.53
C LYS A 109 -1.70 -1.67 -4.82
N THR A 110 -2.71 -1.31 -5.61
CA THR A 110 -2.99 0.09 -5.95
C THR A 110 -3.72 0.76 -4.79
N ILE A 111 -3.19 1.89 -4.34
CA ILE A 111 -3.69 2.66 -3.21
C ILE A 111 -4.30 3.96 -3.74
N ALA A 112 -5.53 4.27 -3.34
CA ALA A 112 -6.24 5.50 -3.72
C ALA A 112 -5.39 6.75 -3.48
N ASP A 113 -5.46 7.75 -4.37
CA ASP A 113 -4.63 8.96 -4.29
C ASP A 113 -5.37 10.24 -4.74
N GLN A 114 -6.66 10.34 -4.42
CA GLN A 114 -7.46 11.56 -4.64
C GLN A 114 -7.11 12.62 -3.59
N SER A 115 -7.11 13.89 -3.99
CA SER A 115 -6.79 15.02 -3.10
C SER A 115 -7.99 15.40 -2.22
N SER A 116 -8.37 14.53 -1.27
CA SER A 116 -9.45 14.77 -0.32
C SER A 116 -9.17 14.07 1.02
N LEU A 117 -9.80 14.53 2.10
CA LEU A 117 -9.74 13.86 3.40
C LEU A 117 -10.36 12.47 3.36
N GLU A 118 -11.43 12.30 2.61
CA GLU A 118 -12.07 11.01 2.43
C GLU A 118 -11.09 10.00 1.80
N SER A 119 -10.39 10.40 0.74
CA SER A 119 -9.38 9.58 0.11
C SER A 119 -8.19 9.27 1.05
N LEU A 120 -7.83 10.19 1.95
CA LEU A 120 -6.81 9.93 2.97
C LEU A 120 -7.27 8.80 3.92
N TYR A 121 -8.52 8.85 4.39
CA TYR A 121 -9.07 7.80 5.25
C TYR A 121 -9.16 6.46 4.53
N GLN A 122 -9.60 6.43 3.28
CA GLN A 122 -9.61 5.23 2.44
C GLN A 122 -8.20 4.64 2.25
N ARG A 123 -7.19 5.46 2.02
CA ARG A 123 -5.78 5.03 1.94
C ARG A 123 -5.32 4.33 3.22
N ILE A 124 -5.59 4.97 4.37
CA ILE A 124 -5.23 4.39 5.68
C ILE A 124 -5.92 3.04 5.86
N GLU A 125 -7.20 2.95 5.55
CA GLU A 125 -7.97 1.71 5.65
C GLU A 125 -7.43 0.62 4.72
N GLN A 126 -7.17 0.95 3.44
CA GLN A 126 -6.61 0.02 2.46
C GLN A 126 -5.27 -0.54 2.92
N ILE A 127 -4.36 0.32 3.39
CA ILE A 127 -3.03 -0.11 3.83
C ILE A 127 -3.14 -0.93 5.11
N ALA A 128 -3.94 -0.49 6.09
CA ALA A 128 -4.17 -1.23 7.32
C ALA A 128 -4.77 -2.63 7.06
N HIS A 129 -5.67 -2.74 6.07
CA HIS A 129 -6.23 -4.02 5.66
C HIS A 129 -5.19 -4.95 5.01
N ILE A 130 -4.32 -4.42 4.14
CA ILE A 130 -3.24 -5.19 3.50
C ILE A 130 -2.31 -5.83 4.54
N PHE A 131 -2.06 -5.15 5.63
CA PHE A 131 -1.18 -5.62 6.72
C PHE A 131 -1.92 -6.26 7.89
N GLU A 132 -3.24 -6.39 7.81
CA GLU A 132 -4.09 -6.98 8.86
C GLU A 132 -3.98 -6.25 10.23
N VAL A 133 -3.87 -4.91 10.18
CA VAL A 133 -3.80 -4.04 11.37
C VAL A 133 -4.95 -2.99 11.39
N PRO A 134 -6.23 -3.41 11.28
CA PRO A 134 -7.36 -2.49 11.16
C PRO A 134 -7.50 -1.55 12.35
N GLU A 135 -7.16 -2.00 13.57
CA GLU A 135 -7.22 -1.18 14.77
C GLU A 135 -6.23 -0.01 14.72
N ALA A 136 -5.01 -0.24 14.24
CA ALA A 136 -4.02 0.82 14.04
C ALA A 136 -4.50 1.83 12.98
N GLY A 137 -5.15 1.35 11.91
CA GLY A 137 -5.77 2.21 10.91
C GLY A 137 -6.85 3.11 11.49
N GLN A 138 -7.75 2.57 12.30
CA GLN A 138 -8.82 3.32 12.96
C GLN A 138 -8.26 4.37 13.93
N GLN A 139 -7.25 4.00 14.73
CA GLN A 139 -6.58 4.93 15.65
C GLN A 139 -5.92 6.08 14.89
N LEU A 140 -5.21 5.81 13.80
CA LEU A 140 -4.59 6.85 12.97
C LEU A 140 -5.65 7.80 12.37
N GLN A 141 -6.75 7.26 11.82
CA GLN A 141 -7.85 8.06 11.29
C GLN A 141 -8.49 8.93 12.38
N HIS A 142 -8.71 8.38 13.59
CA HIS A 142 -9.28 9.12 14.71
C HIS A 142 -8.37 10.29 15.11
N HIS A 143 -7.08 10.04 15.27
CA HIS A 143 -6.08 11.05 15.59
C HIS A 143 -6.06 12.20 14.57
N ILE A 144 -6.08 11.88 13.28
CA ILE A 144 -6.14 12.88 12.21
C ILE A 144 -7.42 13.71 12.30
N ARG A 145 -8.58 13.08 12.53
CA ARG A 145 -9.86 13.80 12.69
C ARG A 145 -9.83 14.76 13.87
N GLU A 146 -9.26 14.36 14.99
CA GLU A 146 -9.10 15.23 16.16
C GLU A 146 -8.20 16.43 15.87
N GLN A 147 -7.07 16.22 15.20
CA GLN A 147 -6.18 17.31 14.81
C GLN A 147 -6.87 18.30 13.86
N ILE A 148 -7.60 17.81 12.86
CA ILE A 148 -8.34 18.66 11.92
C ILE A 148 -9.44 19.45 12.63
N ALA A 149 -10.15 18.83 13.59
CA ALA A 149 -11.21 19.50 14.35
C ALA A 149 -10.69 20.66 15.22
N GLN A 150 -9.40 20.68 15.54
CA GLN A 150 -8.75 21.76 16.30
C GLN A 150 -8.37 22.95 15.39
N ILE A 151 -8.41 22.81 14.07
CA ILE A 151 -8.09 23.89 13.13
C ILE A 151 -9.27 24.86 13.11
N PRO A 152 -9.10 26.13 13.54
CA PRO A 152 -10.18 27.10 13.51
C PRO A 152 -10.57 27.40 12.05
N PRO A 153 -11.85 27.67 11.78
CA PRO A 153 -12.27 28.09 10.45
C PRO A 153 -11.57 29.41 10.09
N SER A 154 -11.09 29.52 8.85
CA SER A 154 -10.50 30.76 8.37
C SER A 154 -11.59 31.84 8.30
N SER A 155 -11.36 32.99 8.96
CA SER A 155 -12.24 34.15 8.89
C SER A 155 -11.96 35.07 7.69
N HIS A 156 -10.93 34.74 6.90
CA HIS A 156 -10.49 35.56 5.77
C HIS A 156 -10.34 34.70 4.52
N GLU A 157 -10.72 35.26 3.39
CA GLU A 157 -10.41 34.70 2.08
C GLU A 157 -8.91 34.87 1.82
N ILE A 158 -8.20 33.74 1.67
CA ILE A 158 -6.77 33.72 1.38
C ILE A 158 -6.57 33.45 -0.10
N LYS A 159 -5.93 34.40 -0.81
CA LYS A 159 -5.46 34.18 -2.18
C LYS A 159 -4.01 33.68 -2.11
N ALA A 160 -3.76 32.49 -2.63
CA ALA A 160 -2.43 31.89 -2.67
C ALA A 160 -2.02 31.63 -4.13
N LEU A 161 -0.76 31.90 -4.44
CA LEU A 161 -0.10 31.48 -5.68
C LEU A 161 0.90 30.39 -5.34
N VAL A 162 0.69 29.20 -5.91
CA VAL A 162 1.64 28.07 -5.78
C VAL A 162 2.48 27.99 -7.04
N LEU A 163 3.79 28.17 -6.89
CA LEU A 163 4.74 28.03 -7.99
C LEU A 163 5.48 26.70 -7.84
N MET A 164 5.41 25.90 -8.90
CA MET A 164 6.22 24.67 -8.99
C MET A 164 7.30 24.90 -10.05
N ALA A 165 8.58 24.86 -9.64
CA ALA A 165 9.68 24.87 -10.59
C ALA A 165 9.81 23.50 -11.26
N PRO A 166 9.98 23.40 -12.57
CA PRO A 166 10.38 22.17 -13.19
C PRO A 166 11.78 21.79 -12.70
N SER A 167 11.93 20.54 -12.28
CA SER A 167 13.22 19.94 -11.89
C SER A 167 14.05 19.60 -13.09
#